data_13d2ab200a027641f0d48ab7839a65ec
#
_entry.id   13d2ab200a027641f0d48ab7839a65ec
#
_cell.length_a   1.000
_cell.length_b   1.000
_cell.length_c   1.000
_cell.angle_alpha   90.00
_cell.angle_beta   90.00
_cell.angle_gamma   90.00
#
_symmetry.space_group_name_H-M   'P 1'
#
loop_
_entity.id
_entity.type
_entity.pdbx_description
1 polymer ?
#
loop_
_entity_poly.entity_id
_entity_poly.type
_entity_poly.pdbx_seq_one_letter_code
_entity_poly.pdbx_strand_id
1 'polypeptide(L)'
;MTVGYLLDLFIINQVRKEKLREVIEQDVKTDLNKQDGHLIKEIGKMIIDIANGERPGFFAKHKNYDKNIAEIYDDNIIEVIYKLYGRHKELWDLEDIRRDKNNSDQTRLEAADRVSIVNKKRNDLVEMVDIIINRRLKDLKLWGSLTE
;
A
#
# COMPACT_ATOMS: atom_id res chain seq x y z
N MET A 1 -3.88 10.41 7.79
CA MET A 1 -4.24 9.44 6.73
C MET A 1 -3.65 9.95 5.42
N THR A 2 -2.99 9.10 4.65
CA THR A 2 -2.33 9.46 3.39
C THR A 2 -2.89 8.64 2.23
N VAL A 3 -2.58 9.02 0.99
CA VAL A 3 -2.96 8.25 -0.21
C VAL A 3 -2.34 6.86 -0.17
N GLY A 4 -1.07 6.76 0.21
CA GLY A 4 -0.38 5.47 0.36
C GLY A 4 -1.07 4.54 1.35
N TYR A 5 -1.53 5.06 2.48
CA TYR A 5 -2.28 4.28 3.47
C TYR A 5 -3.63 3.78 2.92
N LEU A 6 -4.38 4.62 2.22
CA LEU A 6 -5.66 4.22 1.62
C LEU A 6 -5.47 3.17 0.53
N LEU A 7 -4.41 3.33 -0.28
CA LEU A 7 -4.05 2.36 -1.30
C LEU A 7 -3.62 1.02 -0.68
N ASP A 8 -2.89 1.05 0.42
CA ASP A 8 -2.51 -0.15 1.19
C ASP A 8 -3.75 -0.92 1.65
N LEU A 9 -4.76 -0.25 2.21
CA LEU A 9 -6.03 -0.87 2.59
C LEU A 9 -6.77 -1.48 1.39
N PHE A 10 -6.79 -0.78 0.26
CA PHE A 10 -7.38 -1.29 -0.97
C PHE A 10 -6.68 -2.58 -1.45
N ILE A 11 -5.35 -2.60 -1.44
CA ILE A 11 -4.55 -3.77 -1.82
C ILE A 11 -4.78 -4.94 -0.87
N ILE A 12 -4.88 -4.69 0.44
CA ILE A 12 -5.24 -5.72 1.43
C ILE A 12 -6.57 -6.39 1.04
N ASN A 13 -7.58 -5.61 0.67
CA ASN A 13 -8.86 -6.16 0.23
C ASN A 13 -8.74 -7.00 -1.04
N GLN A 14 -7.89 -6.60 -2.01
CA GLN A 14 -7.66 -7.40 -3.22
C GLN A 14 -7.00 -8.74 -2.89
N VAL A 15 -5.96 -8.74 -2.06
CA VAL A 15 -5.30 -9.98 -1.62
C VAL A 15 -6.29 -10.88 -0.86
N ARG A 16 -7.11 -10.31 0.02
CA ARG A 16 -8.13 -11.05 0.75
C ARG A 16 -9.14 -11.73 -0.19
N LYS A 17 -9.63 -11.01 -1.17
CA LYS A 17 -10.56 -11.57 -2.17
C LYS A 17 -9.92 -12.68 -3.01
N GLU A 18 -8.66 -12.53 -3.36
CA GLU A 18 -7.91 -13.55 -4.10
C GLU A 18 -7.68 -14.82 -3.27
N LYS A 19 -7.14 -14.66 -2.06
CA LYS A 19 -6.81 -15.79 -1.17
C LYS A 19 -8.04 -16.57 -0.68
N LEU A 20 -9.17 -15.90 -0.50
CA LEU A 20 -10.41 -16.48 -0.02
C LEU A 20 -11.44 -16.75 -1.13
N ARG A 21 -11.04 -16.66 -2.38
CA ARG A 21 -11.95 -16.70 -3.54
C ARG A 21 -12.96 -17.86 -3.53
N GLU A 22 -12.55 -19.05 -3.08
CA GLU A 22 -13.38 -20.26 -3.06
C GLU A 22 -14.18 -20.43 -1.77
N VAL A 23 -13.81 -19.74 -0.70
CA VAL A 23 -14.40 -19.91 0.65
C VAL A 23 -15.11 -18.66 1.16
N ILE A 24 -14.96 -17.53 0.47
CA ILE A 24 -15.57 -16.27 0.87
C ILE A 24 -17.09 -16.31 0.64
N GLU A 25 -17.85 -16.02 1.69
CA GLU A 25 -19.29 -15.85 1.60
C GLU A 25 -19.66 -14.65 0.73
N GLN A 26 -20.78 -14.72 0.01
CA GLN A 26 -21.22 -13.66 -0.91
C GLN A 26 -21.44 -12.33 -0.20
N ASP A 27 -21.94 -12.35 1.03
CA ASP A 27 -22.15 -11.13 1.83
C ASP A 27 -20.84 -10.43 2.16
N VAL A 28 -19.80 -11.19 2.56
CA VAL A 28 -18.46 -10.67 2.84
C VAL A 28 -17.83 -10.09 1.57
N LYS A 29 -17.99 -10.76 0.44
CA LYS A 29 -17.52 -10.27 -0.85
C LYS A 29 -18.20 -8.95 -1.25
N THR A 30 -19.51 -8.85 -1.03
CA THR A 30 -20.28 -7.64 -1.28
C THR A 30 -19.80 -6.48 -0.41
N ASP A 31 -19.55 -6.73 0.87
CA ASP A 31 -19.04 -5.72 1.81
C ASP A 31 -17.63 -5.26 1.43
N LEU A 32 -16.74 -6.17 1.05
CA LEU A 32 -15.40 -5.81 0.55
C LEU A 32 -15.46 -4.95 -0.71
N ASN A 33 -16.39 -5.25 -1.64
CA ASN A 33 -16.57 -4.44 -2.84
C ASN A 33 -17.10 -3.04 -2.52
N LYS A 34 -17.98 -2.89 -1.54
CA LYS A 34 -18.44 -1.57 -1.05
C LYS A 34 -17.29 -0.78 -0.42
N GLN A 35 -16.46 -1.44 0.41
CA GLN A 35 -15.28 -0.82 1.00
C GLN A 35 -14.30 -0.36 -0.09
N ASP A 36 -14.06 -1.16 -1.11
CA ASP A 36 -13.20 -0.80 -2.23
C ASP A 36 -13.71 0.42 -2.98
N GLY A 37 -15.01 0.49 -3.24
CA GLY A 37 -15.65 1.65 -3.87
C GLY A 37 -15.48 2.91 -3.03
N HIS A 38 -15.60 2.82 -1.72
CA HIS A 38 -15.36 3.93 -0.79
C HIS A 38 -13.89 4.35 -0.79
N LEU A 39 -12.96 3.42 -0.70
CA LEU A 39 -11.52 3.70 -0.72
C LEU A 39 -11.09 4.38 -2.01
N ILE A 40 -11.59 3.94 -3.17
CA ILE A 40 -11.29 4.56 -4.47
C ILE A 40 -11.76 6.03 -4.48
N LYS A 41 -12.96 6.31 -3.97
CA LYS A 41 -13.48 7.69 -3.88
C LYS A 41 -12.63 8.56 -2.96
N GLU A 42 -12.26 8.04 -1.80
CA GLU A 42 -11.43 8.77 -0.83
C GLU A 42 -10.02 9.04 -1.38
N ILE A 43 -9.42 8.08 -2.07
CA ILE A 43 -8.13 8.26 -2.75
C ILE A 43 -8.24 9.38 -3.79
N GLY A 44 -9.25 9.33 -4.65
CA GLY A 44 -9.46 10.34 -5.68
C GLY A 44 -9.67 11.74 -5.09
N LYS A 45 -10.51 11.85 -4.07
CA LYS A 45 -10.73 13.10 -3.34
C LYS A 45 -9.45 13.65 -2.73
N MET A 46 -8.69 12.81 -2.06
CA MET A 46 -7.44 13.22 -1.42
C MET A 46 -6.41 13.73 -2.42
N ILE A 47 -6.28 13.08 -3.59
CA ILE A 47 -5.39 13.54 -4.66
C ILE A 47 -5.83 14.93 -5.16
N ILE A 48 -7.12 15.14 -5.37
CA ILE A 48 -7.67 16.43 -5.80
C ILE A 48 -7.42 17.52 -4.73
N ASP A 49 -7.69 17.24 -3.46
CA ASP A 49 -7.45 18.18 -2.36
C ASP A 49 -5.97 18.59 -2.26
N ILE A 50 -5.05 17.64 -2.47
CA ILE A 50 -3.61 17.90 -2.49
C ILE A 50 -3.24 18.77 -3.72
N ALA A 51 -3.77 18.43 -4.89
CA ALA A 51 -3.51 19.17 -6.12
C ALA A 51 -4.01 20.62 -6.04
N ASN A 52 -5.13 20.85 -5.36
CA ASN A 52 -5.71 22.17 -5.14
C ASN A 52 -5.08 22.96 -3.99
N GLY A 53 -4.17 22.34 -3.23
CA GLY A 53 -3.55 22.97 -2.07
C GLY A 53 -4.45 23.04 -0.82
N GLU A 54 -5.60 22.37 -0.84
CA GLU A 54 -6.56 22.33 0.28
C GLU A 54 -6.09 21.38 1.40
N ARG A 55 -5.15 20.52 1.07
CA ARG A 55 -4.52 19.58 2.01
C ARG A 55 -3.01 19.58 1.77
N PRO A 56 -2.18 19.55 2.82
CA PRO A 56 -0.75 19.35 2.64
C PRO A 56 -0.51 18.00 1.99
N GLY A 57 0.40 17.96 1.01
CA GLY A 57 0.69 16.76 0.24
C GLY A 57 1.19 15.64 1.11
N PHE A 58 2.39 15.81 1.61
CA PHE A 58 3.04 14.79 2.38
C PHE A 58 3.82 15.38 3.55
N PHE A 59 3.55 14.88 4.74
CA PHE A 59 4.34 15.24 5.91
C PHE A 59 5.58 14.35 5.97
N ALA A 60 6.71 14.96 5.69
CA ALA A 60 8.01 14.32 5.72
C ALA A 60 8.45 13.90 7.13
N LYS A 61 7.68 13.07 7.80
CA LYS A 61 8.20 12.29 8.93
C LYS A 61 8.71 10.93 8.43
N HIS A 62 9.54 10.97 7.38
CA HIS A 62 10.15 9.78 6.81
C HIS A 62 11.28 9.33 7.68
N LYS A 63 10.98 8.67 8.74
CA LYS A 63 12.05 8.17 9.61
C LYS A 63 12.60 6.81 9.17
N ASN A 64 11.94 6.11 8.28
CA ASN A 64 12.18 4.67 8.16
C ASN A 64 12.34 4.12 6.74
N TYR A 65 12.20 4.91 5.68
CA TYR A 65 12.45 4.35 4.36
C TYR A 65 13.93 4.47 3.96
N ASP A 66 14.44 3.47 3.31
CA ASP A 66 15.76 3.49 2.70
C ASP A 66 15.73 4.46 1.51
N LYS A 67 16.57 5.51 1.52
CA LYS A 67 16.69 6.47 0.41
C LYS A 67 17.01 5.78 -0.92
N ASN A 68 17.68 4.63 -0.88
CA ASN A 68 17.98 3.82 -2.06
C ASN A 68 16.72 3.26 -2.73
N ILE A 69 15.64 3.03 -1.99
CA ILE A 69 14.37 2.55 -2.56
C ILE A 69 13.75 3.62 -3.46
N ALA A 70 13.84 4.90 -3.07
CA ALA A 70 13.32 6.01 -3.86
C ALA A 70 14.02 6.13 -5.22
N GLU A 71 15.32 5.86 -5.28
CA GLU A 71 16.11 5.88 -6.51
C GLU A 71 15.81 4.68 -7.41
N ILE A 72 15.52 3.49 -6.82
CA ILE A 72 15.23 2.27 -7.56
C ILE A 72 13.93 2.38 -8.37
N TYR A 73 12.89 3.01 -7.81
CA TYR A 73 11.58 3.06 -8.45
C TYR A 73 11.37 4.25 -9.40
N ASP A 74 12.22 5.25 -9.34
CA ASP A 74 12.25 6.42 -10.26
C ASP A 74 10.85 6.92 -10.65
N ASP A 75 10.00 7.21 -9.66
CA ASP A 75 8.60 7.65 -9.83
C ASP A 75 7.66 6.66 -10.55
N ASN A 76 8.04 5.40 -10.68
CA ASN A 76 7.18 4.37 -11.25
C ASN A 76 6.19 3.83 -10.22
N ILE A 77 5.05 4.51 -10.09
CA ILE A 77 4.01 4.14 -9.12
C ILE A 77 3.41 2.74 -9.38
N ILE A 78 3.34 2.33 -10.63
CA ILE A 78 2.79 1.00 -10.98
C ILE A 78 3.70 -0.10 -10.43
N GLU A 79 5.01 0.05 -10.56
CA GLU A 79 5.97 -0.90 -10.01
C GLU A 79 5.87 -0.97 -8.47
N VAL A 80 5.75 0.18 -7.81
CA VAL A 80 5.56 0.25 -6.35
C VAL A 80 4.28 -0.49 -5.92
N ILE A 81 3.18 -0.29 -6.64
CA ILE A 81 1.90 -0.97 -6.37
C ILE A 81 2.04 -2.49 -6.54
N TYR A 82 2.70 -2.96 -7.59
CA TYR A 82 2.95 -4.40 -7.79
C TYR A 82 3.79 -4.99 -6.66
N LYS A 83 4.84 -4.30 -6.23
CA LYS A 83 5.66 -4.75 -5.10
C LYS A 83 4.87 -4.77 -3.80
N LEU A 84 4.04 -3.76 -3.55
CA LEU A 84 3.19 -3.69 -2.37
C LEU A 84 2.18 -4.86 -2.34
N TYR A 85 1.54 -5.15 -3.46
CA TYR A 85 0.67 -6.30 -3.61
C TYR A 85 1.40 -7.61 -3.30
N GLY A 86 2.61 -7.79 -3.84
CA GLY A 86 3.45 -8.96 -3.57
C GLY A 86 3.81 -9.10 -2.09
N ARG A 87 4.09 -8.00 -1.38
CA ARG A 87 4.36 -8.02 0.07
C ARG A 87 3.13 -8.46 0.88
N HIS A 88 1.94 -8.02 0.51
CA HIS A 88 0.72 -8.46 1.18
C HIS A 88 0.43 -9.95 0.96
N LYS A 89 0.69 -10.47 -0.24
CA LYS A 89 0.57 -11.92 -0.51
C LYS A 89 1.56 -12.73 0.33
N GLU A 90 2.82 -12.29 0.38
CA GLU A 90 3.85 -12.91 1.21
C GLU A 90 3.47 -12.89 2.70
N LEU A 91 2.95 -11.77 3.21
CA LEU A 91 2.48 -11.65 4.58
C LEU A 91 1.34 -12.62 4.87
N TRP A 92 0.39 -12.76 3.96
CA TRP A 92 -0.71 -13.70 4.12
C TRP A 92 -0.19 -15.14 4.28
N ASP A 93 0.70 -15.56 3.38
CA ASP A 93 1.25 -16.91 3.39
C ASP A 93 2.09 -17.18 4.66
N LEU A 94 2.88 -16.20 5.09
CA LEU A 94 3.66 -16.29 6.33
C LEU A 94 2.78 -16.37 7.57
N GLU A 95 1.68 -15.62 7.62
CA GLU A 95 0.72 -15.68 8.73
C GLU A 95 0.01 -17.04 8.78
N ASP A 96 -0.30 -17.65 7.64
CA ASP A 96 -0.85 -19.01 7.60
C ASP A 96 0.14 -20.02 8.18
N ILE A 97 1.42 -19.96 7.79
CA ILE A 97 2.47 -20.81 8.35
C ILE A 97 2.60 -20.61 9.86
N ARG A 98 2.62 -19.36 10.31
CA ARG A 98 2.77 -19.03 11.73
C ARG A 98 1.63 -19.55 12.59
N ARG A 99 0.41 -19.55 12.04
CA ARG A 99 -0.81 -19.96 12.77
C ARG A 99 -1.08 -21.45 12.71
N ASP A 100 -0.51 -22.16 11.74
CA ASP A 100 -0.72 -23.60 11.57
C ASP A 100 0.00 -24.38 12.67
N LYS A 101 -0.82 -24.97 13.57
CA LYS A 101 -0.32 -25.77 14.70
C LYS A 101 0.35 -27.08 14.27
N ASN A 102 0.17 -27.53 13.02
CA ASN A 102 0.83 -28.69 12.48
C ASN A 102 2.30 -28.42 12.10
N ASN A 103 2.68 -27.15 11.94
CA ASN A 103 4.05 -26.75 11.75
C ASN A 103 4.84 -26.83 13.07
N SER A 104 6.14 -27.14 12.97
CA SER A 104 7.05 -27.11 14.12
C SER A 104 7.14 -25.69 14.73
N ASP A 105 7.50 -25.60 15.99
CA ASP A 105 7.74 -24.32 16.66
C ASP A 105 8.83 -23.52 15.97
N GLN A 106 9.88 -24.18 15.49
CA GLN A 106 10.97 -23.54 14.73
C GLN A 106 10.45 -22.92 13.44
N THR A 107 9.68 -23.65 12.63
CA THR A 107 9.08 -23.14 11.38
C THR A 107 8.15 -21.95 11.63
N ARG A 108 7.35 -22.01 12.69
CA ARG A 108 6.45 -20.93 13.08
C ARG A 108 7.20 -19.68 13.55
N LEU A 109 8.30 -19.85 14.28
CA LEU A 109 9.16 -18.76 14.73
C LEU A 109 9.85 -18.08 13.54
N GLU A 110 10.42 -18.84 12.62
CA GLU A 110 11.03 -18.32 11.40
C GLU A 110 10.04 -17.52 10.55
N ALA A 111 8.79 -18.00 10.43
CA ALA A 111 7.72 -17.27 9.77
C ALA A 111 7.40 -15.94 10.49
N ALA A 112 7.35 -15.93 11.81
CA ALA A 112 7.13 -14.71 12.60
C ALA A 112 8.25 -13.68 12.39
N ASP A 113 9.50 -14.10 12.38
CA ASP A 113 10.64 -13.22 12.11
C ASP A 113 10.57 -12.64 10.69
N ARG A 114 10.21 -13.47 9.72
CA ARG A 114 10.03 -13.03 8.33
C ARG A 114 8.90 -12.03 8.18
N VAL A 115 7.78 -12.19 8.90
CA VAL A 115 6.66 -11.22 8.94
C VAL A 115 7.16 -9.83 9.31
N SER A 116 8.00 -9.71 10.32
CA SER A 116 8.56 -8.41 10.75
C SER A 116 9.36 -7.73 9.65
N ILE A 117 10.20 -8.50 8.94
CA ILE A 117 11.01 -7.99 7.82
C ILE A 117 10.11 -7.52 6.65
N VAL A 118 9.12 -8.34 6.29
CA VAL A 118 8.22 -8.04 5.17
C VAL A 118 7.32 -6.84 5.49
N ASN A 119 6.85 -6.71 6.73
CA ASN A 119 6.09 -5.55 7.18
C ASN A 119 6.89 -4.24 7.05
N LYS A 120 8.17 -4.26 7.40
CA LYS A 120 9.04 -3.09 7.21
C LYS A 120 9.12 -2.71 5.73
N LYS A 121 9.37 -3.67 4.84
CA LYS A 121 9.40 -3.45 3.39
C LYS A 121 8.08 -2.92 2.84
N ARG A 122 6.95 -3.44 3.35
CA ARG A 122 5.61 -2.92 3.01
C ARG A 122 5.46 -1.46 3.41
N ASN A 123 5.83 -1.10 4.62
CA ASN A 123 5.74 0.28 5.11
C ASN A 123 6.58 1.24 4.26
N ASP A 124 7.78 0.84 3.87
CA ASP A 124 8.64 1.62 2.98
C ASP A 124 7.96 1.88 1.62
N LEU A 125 7.27 0.87 1.06
CA LEU A 125 6.53 1.00 -0.20
C LEU A 125 5.30 1.89 -0.06
N VAL A 126 4.58 1.84 1.07
CA VAL A 126 3.45 2.75 1.36
C VAL A 126 3.93 4.21 1.38
N GLU A 127 5.02 4.51 2.06
CA GLU A 127 5.63 5.84 2.07
C GLU A 127 6.07 6.27 0.66
N MET A 128 6.60 5.34 -0.13
CA MET A 128 7.01 5.60 -1.50
C MET A 128 5.85 6.05 -2.40
N VAL A 129 4.66 5.46 -2.25
CA VAL A 129 3.46 5.91 -2.97
C VAL A 129 3.19 7.39 -2.69
N ASP A 130 3.24 7.81 -1.43
CA ASP A 130 3.00 9.21 -1.06
C ASP A 130 4.06 10.15 -1.63
N ILE A 131 5.33 9.73 -1.61
CA ILE A 131 6.44 10.52 -2.18
C ILE A 131 6.25 10.72 -3.68
N ILE A 132 5.95 9.65 -4.43
CA ILE A 132 5.77 9.70 -5.88
C ILE A 132 4.59 10.60 -6.24
N ILE A 133 3.45 10.43 -5.58
CA ILE A 133 2.26 11.27 -5.82
C ILE A 133 2.58 12.74 -5.54
N ASN A 134 3.23 13.03 -4.43
CA ASN A 134 3.58 14.40 -4.07
C ASN A 134 4.54 15.05 -5.09
N ARG A 135 5.53 14.32 -5.58
CA ARG A 135 6.43 14.79 -6.66
C ARG A 135 5.66 15.08 -7.93
N ARG A 136 4.81 14.16 -8.37
CA ARG A 136 4.00 14.33 -9.59
C ARG A 136 3.09 15.53 -9.52
N LEU A 137 2.43 15.75 -8.38
CA LEU A 137 1.56 16.91 -8.20
C LEU A 137 2.32 18.23 -8.18
N LYS A 138 3.54 18.26 -7.61
CA LYS A 138 4.41 19.43 -7.69
C LYS A 138 4.84 19.75 -9.12
N ASP A 139 5.22 18.74 -9.90
CA ASP A 139 5.62 18.89 -11.28
C ASP A 139 4.46 19.45 -12.13
N LEU A 140 3.24 18.98 -11.90
CA LEU A 140 2.03 19.50 -12.56
C LEU A 140 1.76 20.96 -12.21
N LYS A 141 1.97 21.39 -10.97
CA LYS A 141 1.84 22.79 -10.56
C LYS A 141 2.87 23.69 -11.22
N LEU A 142 4.12 23.24 -11.31
CA LEU A 142 5.19 23.95 -12.03
C LEU A 142 4.86 24.08 -13.52
N TRP A 143 4.35 23.03 -14.12
CA TRP A 143 3.91 23.04 -15.52
C TRP A 143 2.78 24.05 -15.75
N GLY A 144 1.74 24.05 -14.89
CA GLY A 144 0.64 24.99 -14.96
C GLY A 144 1.11 26.47 -14.85
N SER A 145 2.08 26.75 -13.96
CA SER A 145 2.63 28.09 -13.80
C SER A 145 3.49 28.56 -14.98
N LEU A 146 4.05 27.64 -15.76
CA LEU A 146 4.84 27.97 -16.97
C LEU A 146 3.98 28.18 -18.22
N THR A 147 2.73 27.72 -18.21
CA THR A 147 1.80 27.81 -19.34
C THR A 147 0.78 28.96 -19.19
N GLU A 148 0.70 29.55 -18.02
CA GLU A 148 -0.07 30.78 -17.75
C GLU A 148 0.74 32.02 -18.19
#